data_c15375cdb03dfc4c061a7ca311d0b587
#
_entry.id   c15375cdb03dfc4c061a7ca311d0b587
#
_cell.length_a   1.000
_cell.length_b   1.000
_cell.length_c   1.000
_cell.angle_alpha   90.00
_cell.angle_beta   90.00
_cell.angle_gamma   90.00
#
_symmetry.space_group_name_H-M   'P 1'
#
loop_
_entity.id
_entity.type
_entity.pdbx_description
1 polymer ?
#
loop_
_entity_poly.entity_id
_entity_poly.type
_entity_poly.pdbx_seq_one_letter_code
_entity_poly.pdbx_strand_id
1 'polypeptide(L)'
;MPRIMGLDVGEVRIGVAVSDPLGFFAQGIAVLSRRSEWLERLAELVEFYDVSKIVVGLPVRTSGLEGVEAHRMRRVVKLLRSRFPVLEIEVWDERFTTTIAERSLLEGDVSRLDRRKKIDKVAASVMLQSFLDAKREGL
;
A
#
# COMPACT_ATOMS: atom_id res chain seq x y z
N MET A 1 -13.40 -15.58 -4.45
CA MET A 1 -13.77 -14.49 -3.54
C MET A 1 -12.91 -13.26 -3.79
N PRO A 2 -13.49 -12.08 -3.72
CA PRO A 2 -12.72 -10.86 -3.99
C PRO A 2 -11.66 -10.60 -2.92
N ARG A 3 -10.56 -9.97 -3.34
CA ARG A 3 -9.43 -9.67 -2.47
C ARG A 3 -9.38 -8.20 -2.11
N ILE A 4 -8.63 -7.90 -1.07
CA ILE A 4 -8.36 -6.52 -0.65
C ILE A 4 -6.93 -6.19 -1.07
N MET A 5 -6.73 -5.02 -1.68
CA MET A 5 -5.43 -4.55 -2.10
C MET A 5 -4.99 -3.40 -1.20
N GLY A 6 -3.70 -3.38 -0.83
CA GLY A 6 -3.13 -2.30 -0.05
C GLY A 6 -2.10 -1.53 -0.86
N LEU A 7 -2.14 -0.21 -0.76
CA LEU A 7 -1.18 0.67 -1.42
C LEU A 7 -0.42 1.49 -0.38
N ASP A 8 0.90 1.40 -0.44
CA ASP A 8 1.78 2.26 0.34
C ASP A 8 2.33 3.32 -0.61
N VAL A 9 1.77 4.53 -0.52
CA VAL A 9 2.04 5.59 -1.49
C VAL A 9 3.23 6.43 -1.05
N GLY A 10 4.34 6.28 -1.75
CA GLY A 10 5.51 7.13 -1.57
C GLY A 10 5.53 8.28 -2.57
N GLU A 11 6.59 9.07 -2.51
CA GLU A 11 6.79 10.20 -3.42
C GLU A 11 7.10 9.73 -4.84
N VAL A 12 7.90 8.70 -4.99
CA VAL A 12 8.37 8.19 -6.28
C VAL A 12 7.76 6.85 -6.63
N ARG A 13 7.48 6.01 -5.64
CA ARG A 13 7.02 4.64 -5.84
C ARG A 13 5.80 4.34 -4.99
N ILE A 14 5.02 3.37 -5.46
CA ILE A 14 3.87 2.85 -4.72
C ILE A 14 4.11 1.36 -4.51
N GLY A 15 4.17 0.94 -3.24
CA GLY A 15 4.20 -0.48 -2.90
C GLY A 15 2.79 -1.04 -2.96
N VAL A 16 2.64 -2.24 -3.50
CA VAL A 16 1.34 -2.89 -3.67
C VAL A 16 1.34 -4.24 -2.97
N ALA A 17 0.32 -4.48 -2.18
CA ALA A 17 0.09 -5.77 -1.53
C ALA A 17 -1.34 -6.21 -1.80
N VAL A 18 -1.58 -7.50 -1.68
CA VAL A 18 -2.92 -8.07 -1.87
C VAL A 18 -3.18 -9.12 -0.79
N SER A 19 -4.42 -9.23 -0.35
CA SER A 19 -4.81 -10.26 0.61
C SER A 19 -5.08 -11.59 -0.10
N ASP A 20 -5.07 -12.68 0.67
CA ASP A 20 -5.65 -13.93 0.21
C ASP A 20 -7.18 -13.77 0.09
N PRO A 21 -7.88 -14.70 -0.56
CA PRO A 21 -9.33 -14.58 -0.74
C PRO A 21 -10.11 -14.49 0.56
N LEU A 22 -9.60 -15.07 1.65
CA LEU A 22 -10.28 -15.06 2.95
C LEU A 22 -9.99 -13.80 3.77
N GLY A 23 -9.02 -12.98 3.34
CA GLY A 23 -8.69 -11.74 4.03
C GLY A 23 -7.88 -11.91 5.30
N PHE A 24 -7.09 -12.99 5.41
CA PHE A 24 -6.27 -13.24 6.59
C PHE A 24 -4.84 -12.77 6.45
N PHE A 25 -4.24 -12.94 5.28
CA PHE A 25 -2.82 -12.68 5.07
C PHE A 25 -2.57 -11.73 3.92
N ALA A 26 -1.61 -10.84 4.08
CA ALA A 26 -1.18 -9.89 3.06
C ALA A 26 0.13 -10.33 2.44
N GLN A 27 0.26 -10.13 1.12
CA GLN A 27 1.47 -10.42 0.37
C GLN A 27 1.83 -9.23 -0.50
N GLY A 28 3.10 -8.79 -0.45
CA GLY A 28 3.60 -7.76 -1.34
C GLY A 28 3.74 -8.32 -2.74
N ILE A 29 3.18 -7.66 -3.74
CA ILE A 29 3.13 -8.18 -5.10
C ILE A 29 3.85 -7.32 -6.14
N ALA A 30 3.96 -6.02 -5.90
CA ALA A 30 4.54 -5.12 -6.90
C ALA A 30 5.01 -3.82 -6.28
N VAL A 31 5.88 -3.15 -7.02
CA VAL A 31 6.27 -1.77 -6.75
C VAL A 31 6.09 -1.01 -8.06
N LEU A 32 5.28 0.04 -8.05
CA LEU A 32 4.96 0.82 -9.23
C LEU A 32 5.67 2.17 -9.17
N SER A 33 6.25 2.61 -10.29
CA SER A 33 6.85 3.93 -10.39
C SER A 33 5.76 4.96 -10.67
N ARG A 34 5.71 6.02 -9.88
CA ARG A 34 4.75 7.11 -10.11
C ARG A 34 5.09 7.95 -11.34
N ARG A 35 6.28 7.77 -11.89
CA ARG A 35 6.72 8.45 -13.11
C ARG A 35 6.31 7.73 -14.40
N SER A 36 5.76 6.53 -14.27
CA SER A 36 5.25 5.76 -15.40
C SER A 36 3.73 5.63 -15.29
N GLU A 37 3.13 4.82 -16.13
CA GLU A 37 1.68 4.61 -16.16
C GLU A 37 1.22 3.71 -15.00
N TRP A 38 1.43 4.17 -13.77
CA TRP A 38 1.15 3.36 -12.60
C TRP A 38 -0.33 3.01 -12.44
N LEU A 39 -1.20 3.93 -12.83
CA LEU A 39 -2.65 3.71 -12.66
C LEU A 39 -3.15 2.59 -13.57
N GLU A 40 -2.62 2.52 -14.79
CA GLU A 40 -2.96 1.45 -15.73
C GLU A 40 -2.38 0.11 -15.30
N ARG A 41 -1.16 0.10 -14.77
CA ARG A 41 -0.56 -1.11 -14.20
C ARG A 41 -1.34 -1.60 -12.99
N LEU A 42 -1.78 -0.66 -12.16
CA LEU A 42 -2.62 -1.00 -11.01
C LEU A 42 -3.94 -1.62 -11.47
N ALA A 43 -4.53 -1.08 -12.54
CA ALA A 43 -5.77 -1.63 -13.10
C ALA A 43 -5.59 -3.09 -13.54
N GLU A 44 -4.45 -3.42 -14.12
CA GLU A 44 -4.13 -4.80 -14.50
C GLU A 44 -4.07 -5.72 -13.28
N LEU A 45 -3.45 -5.23 -12.20
CA LEU A 45 -3.36 -5.99 -10.94
C LEU A 45 -4.74 -6.15 -10.28
N VAL A 46 -5.55 -5.11 -10.31
CA VAL A 46 -6.91 -5.15 -9.76
C VAL A 46 -7.73 -6.24 -10.44
N GLU A 47 -7.63 -6.31 -11.76
CA GLU A 47 -8.34 -7.31 -12.54
C GLU A 47 -7.77 -8.71 -12.30
N PHE A 48 -6.45 -8.86 -12.34
CA PHE A 48 -5.78 -10.15 -12.17
C PHE A 48 -6.12 -10.79 -10.82
N TYR A 49 -6.14 -10.01 -9.75
CA TYR A 49 -6.39 -10.51 -8.40
C TYR A 49 -7.85 -10.41 -7.96
N ASP A 50 -8.75 -9.98 -8.83
CA ASP A 50 -10.18 -9.81 -8.50
C ASP A 50 -10.36 -8.96 -7.23
N VAL A 51 -9.79 -7.77 -7.26
CA VAL A 51 -9.81 -6.84 -6.13
C VAL A 51 -11.16 -6.13 -6.04
N SER A 52 -11.75 -6.12 -4.84
CA SER A 52 -13.02 -5.42 -4.58
C SER A 52 -12.85 -4.16 -3.74
N LYS A 53 -11.71 -4.03 -3.05
CA LYS A 53 -11.46 -2.91 -2.15
C LYS A 53 -9.98 -2.55 -2.18
N ILE A 54 -9.69 -1.26 -2.21
CA ILE A 54 -8.32 -0.74 -2.11
C ILE A 54 -8.18 0.03 -0.81
N VAL A 55 -7.18 -0.34 -0.02
CA VAL A 55 -6.81 0.34 1.22
C VAL A 55 -5.55 1.14 0.94
N VAL A 56 -5.61 2.45 1.18
CA VAL A 56 -4.47 3.34 0.95
C VAL A 56 -3.88 3.72 2.29
N GLY A 57 -2.61 3.39 2.51
CA GLY A 57 -1.94 3.70 3.76
C GLY A 57 -1.64 5.19 3.87
N LEU A 58 -2.05 5.78 4.97
CA LEU A 58 -1.76 7.17 5.28
C LEU A 58 -0.51 7.22 6.16
N PRO A 59 0.62 7.72 5.62
CA PRO A 59 1.82 7.87 6.44
C PRO A 59 1.59 8.95 7.50
N VAL A 60 1.82 8.59 8.77
CA VAL A 60 1.71 9.53 9.87
C VAL A 60 3.09 9.85 10.37
N ARG A 61 3.51 11.10 10.19
CA ARG A 61 4.82 11.58 10.61
C ARG A 61 4.65 12.70 11.62
N THR A 62 5.60 12.78 12.53
CA THR A 62 5.61 13.82 13.55
C THR A 62 6.26 15.12 13.07
N SER A 63 6.73 15.15 11.82
CA SER A 63 7.37 16.34 11.23
C SER A 63 6.34 17.27 10.60
N GLY A 64 6.75 18.49 10.28
CA GLY A 64 5.89 19.48 9.63
C GLY A 64 5.52 19.15 8.18
N LEU A 65 5.88 17.97 7.70
CA LEU A 65 5.57 17.52 6.34
C LEU A 65 4.23 16.81 6.23
N GLU A 66 3.49 16.66 7.33
CA GLU A 66 2.19 15.99 7.33
C GLU A 66 1.22 16.57 6.31
N GLY A 67 1.19 17.90 6.18
CA GLY A 67 0.30 18.55 5.23
C GLY A 67 0.57 18.17 3.79
N VAL A 68 1.85 18.06 3.43
CA VAL A 68 2.28 17.67 2.08
C VAL A 68 1.92 16.21 1.79
N GLU A 69 2.20 15.33 2.74
CA GLU A 69 1.89 13.90 2.59
C GLU A 69 0.38 13.66 2.54
N ALA A 70 -0.38 14.34 3.37
CA ALA A 70 -1.84 14.25 3.37
C ALA A 70 -2.43 14.75 2.05
N HIS A 71 -1.88 15.82 1.51
CA HIS A 71 -2.31 16.36 0.22
C HIS A 71 -2.03 15.37 -0.91
N ARG A 72 -0.85 14.77 -0.91
CA ARG A 72 -0.48 13.72 -1.88
C ARG A 72 -1.45 12.54 -1.80
N MET A 73 -1.77 12.13 -0.59
CA MET A 73 -2.69 11.03 -0.34
C MET A 73 -4.08 11.34 -0.90
N ARG A 74 -4.60 12.53 -0.64
CA ARG A 74 -5.92 12.92 -1.15
C ARG A 74 -5.98 12.91 -2.67
N ARG A 75 -4.89 13.35 -3.33
CA ARG A 75 -4.81 13.33 -4.79
C ARG A 75 -4.85 11.90 -5.34
N VAL A 76 -4.11 11.01 -4.71
CA VAL A 76 -4.08 9.59 -5.11
C VAL A 76 -5.45 8.96 -4.91
N VAL A 77 -6.09 9.20 -3.76
CA VAL A 77 -7.43 8.67 -3.48
C VAL A 77 -8.44 9.16 -4.51
N LYS A 78 -8.35 10.43 -4.89
CA LYS A 78 -9.23 11.00 -5.91
C LYS A 78 -9.05 10.32 -7.27
N LEU A 79 -7.80 10.08 -7.66
CA LEU A 79 -7.49 9.37 -8.89
C LEU A 79 -8.03 7.93 -8.86
N LEU A 80 -7.88 7.25 -7.73
CA LEU A 80 -8.38 5.89 -7.56
C LEU A 80 -9.89 5.82 -7.66
N ARG A 81 -10.59 6.73 -7.00
CA ARG A 81 -12.06 6.77 -7.06
C ARG A 81 -12.57 7.06 -8.46
N SER A 82 -11.86 7.90 -9.20
CA SER A 82 -12.21 8.22 -10.58
C SER A 82 -11.97 7.01 -11.50
N ARG A 83 -10.85 6.32 -11.34
CA ARG A 83 -10.47 5.19 -12.20
C ARG A 83 -11.25 3.92 -11.87
N PHE A 84 -11.57 3.72 -10.58
CA PHE A 84 -12.24 2.51 -10.08
C PHE A 84 -13.54 2.86 -9.36
N PRO A 85 -14.56 3.37 -10.08
CA PRO A 85 -15.78 3.86 -9.41
C PRO A 85 -16.59 2.77 -8.70
N VAL A 86 -16.39 1.50 -9.04
CA VAL A 86 -17.11 0.40 -8.40
C VAL A 86 -16.36 -0.20 -7.21
N LEU A 87 -15.09 0.19 -7.01
CA LEU A 87 -14.32 -0.29 -5.87
C LEU A 87 -14.48 0.61 -4.67
N GLU A 88 -14.45 0.01 -3.48
CA GLU A 88 -14.38 0.78 -2.25
C GLU A 88 -12.95 1.22 -2.02
N ILE A 89 -12.73 2.49 -1.70
CA ILE A 89 -11.41 3.05 -1.40
C ILE A 89 -11.43 3.53 0.03
N GLU A 90 -10.55 2.97 0.87
CA GLU A 90 -10.46 3.34 2.29
C GLU A 90 -9.04 3.79 2.61
N VAL A 91 -8.91 4.81 3.45
CA VAL A 91 -7.61 5.28 3.95
C VAL A 91 -7.35 4.64 5.30
N TRP A 92 -6.14 4.15 5.51
CA TRP A 92 -5.72 3.48 6.74
C TRP A 92 -4.46 4.13 7.29
N ASP A 93 -4.44 4.39 8.60
CA ASP A 93 -3.28 4.93 9.31
C ASP A 93 -2.20 3.84 9.42
N GLU A 94 -1.04 4.05 8.78
CA GLU A 94 0.07 3.09 8.79
C GLU A 94 1.14 3.43 9.82
N ARG A 95 0.76 4.10 10.91
CA ARG A 95 1.66 4.50 11.99
C ARG A 95 2.52 3.33 12.46
N PHE A 96 3.86 3.52 12.47
CA PHE A 96 4.87 2.56 12.90
C PHE A 96 5.11 1.35 12.01
N THR A 97 4.32 1.11 10.97
CA THR A 97 4.49 -0.07 10.13
C THR A 97 5.76 -0.01 9.27
N THR A 98 6.07 1.14 8.70
CA THR A 98 7.26 1.32 7.85
C THR A 98 8.55 1.09 8.62
N THR A 99 8.61 1.56 9.88
CA THR A 99 9.78 1.39 10.74
C THR A 99 10.11 -0.09 10.95
N ILE A 100 9.09 -0.91 11.19
CA ILE A 100 9.28 -2.36 11.38
C ILE A 100 9.81 -2.99 10.10
N ALA A 101 9.23 -2.64 8.96
CA ALA A 101 9.66 -3.17 7.66
C ALA A 101 11.12 -2.81 7.36
N GLU A 102 11.52 -1.57 7.62
CA GLU A 102 12.89 -1.12 7.40
C GLU A 102 13.89 -1.90 8.26
N ARG A 103 13.58 -2.12 9.52
CA ARG A 103 14.46 -2.88 10.41
C ARG A 103 14.67 -4.30 9.91
N SER A 104 13.63 -4.96 9.46
CA SER A 104 13.71 -6.33 8.95
C SER A 104 14.64 -6.44 7.75
N LEU A 105 14.65 -5.43 6.87
CA LEU A 105 15.46 -5.45 5.66
C LEU A 105 16.88 -4.96 5.87
N LEU A 106 17.12 -4.07 6.85
CA LEU A 106 18.47 -3.60 7.15
C LEU A 106 19.36 -4.69 7.74
N GLU A 107 18.78 -5.71 8.31
CA GLU A 107 19.52 -6.87 8.82
C GLU A 107 19.98 -7.81 7.70
N GLY A 108 19.42 -7.66 6.50
CA GLY A 108 19.78 -8.47 5.34
C GLY A 108 20.86 -7.80 4.49
N ASP A 109 21.68 -8.61 3.82
CA ASP A 109 22.74 -8.14 2.93
C ASP A 109 22.17 -7.92 1.52
N VAL A 110 21.49 -6.77 1.34
CA VAL A 110 20.80 -6.45 0.09
C VAL A 110 21.34 -5.14 -0.47
N SER A 111 21.45 -5.04 -1.82
CA SER A 111 21.90 -3.82 -2.46
C SER A 111 20.95 -2.65 -2.14
N ARG A 112 21.48 -1.43 -2.22
CA ARG A 112 20.70 -0.25 -1.85
C ARG A 112 19.42 -0.08 -2.66
N LEU A 113 19.50 -0.33 -3.97
CA LEU A 113 18.33 -0.22 -4.85
C LEU A 113 17.33 -1.34 -4.59
N ASP A 114 17.82 -2.58 -4.50
CA ASP A 114 16.99 -3.74 -4.23
C ASP A 114 16.34 -3.63 -2.85
N ARG A 115 17.07 -3.07 -1.87
CA ARG A 115 16.56 -2.81 -0.53
C ARG A 115 15.35 -1.89 -0.57
N ARG A 116 15.40 -0.80 -1.35
CA ARG A 116 14.30 0.14 -1.46
C ARG A 116 13.05 -0.52 -2.03
N LYS A 117 13.20 -1.32 -3.08
CA LYS A 117 12.07 -2.06 -3.67
C LYS A 117 11.48 -3.06 -2.69
N LYS A 118 12.32 -3.77 -1.96
CA LYS A 118 11.85 -4.72 -0.95
C LYS A 118 11.17 -4.01 0.22
N ILE A 119 11.70 -2.87 0.65
CA ILE A 119 11.09 -2.06 1.70
C ILE A 119 9.68 -1.63 1.28
N ASP A 120 9.52 -1.15 0.04
CA ASP A 120 8.23 -0.71 -0.48
C ASP A 120 7.21 -1.87 -0.50
N LYS A 121 7.63 -3.06 -0.93
CA LYS A 121 6.76 -4.25 -0.91
C LYS A 121 6.42 -4.70 0.50
N VAL A 122 7.42 -4.76 1.38
CA VAL A 122 7.23 -5.18 2.77
C VAL A 122 6.37 -4.16 3.51
N ALA A 123 6.62 -2.87 3.30
CA ALA A 123 5.82 -1.82 3.91
C ALA A 123 4.35 -1.94 3.52
N ALA A 124 4.07 -2.19 2.24
CA ALA A 124 2.70 -2.38 1.76
C ALA A 124 2.06 -3.61 2.39
N SER A 125 2.79 -4.72 2.48
CA SER A 125 2.25 -5.95 3.08
C SER A 125 2.00 -5.79 4.58
N VAL A 126 2.90 -5.13 5.30
CA VAL A 126 2.75 -4.88 6.74
C VAL A 126 1.58 -3.94 7.01
N MET A 127 1.43 -2.90 6.20
CA MET A 127 0.31 -1.97 6.30
C MET A 127 -1.02 -2.70 6.06
N LEU A 128 -1.10 -3.48 5.00
CA LEU A 128 -2.32 -4.22 4.68
C LEU A 128 -2.61 -5.26 5.76
N GLN A 129 -1.58 -5.95 6.27
CA GLN A 129 -1.76 -6.92 7.35
C GLN A 129 -2.34 -6.25 8.60
N SER A 130 -1.84 -5.07 8.94
CA SER A 130 -2.37 -4.28 10.05
C SER A 130 -3.86 -3.99 9.88
N PHE A 131 -4.25 -3.61 8.67
CA PHE A 131 -5.66 -3.37 8.34
C PHE A 131 -6.50 -4.65 8.48
N LEU A 132 -6.02 -5.77 7.92
CA LEU A 132 -6.73 -7.04 7.97
C LEU A 132 -6.92 -7.51 9.42
N ASP A 133 -5.88 -7.41 10.23
CA ASP A 133 -5.92 -7.81 11.64
C ASP A 133 -6.91 -6.95 12.43
N ALA A 134 -6.90 -5.64 12.20
CA ALA A 134 -7.82 -4.73 12.88
C ALA A 134 -9.28 -5.04 12.53
N LYS A 135 -9.57 -5.35 11.28
CA LYS A 135 -10.93 -5.67 10.85
C LYS A 135 -11.42 -7.00 11.45
N ARG A 136 -10.53 -7.99 11.59
CA ARG A 136 -10.90 -9.25 12.26
C ARG A 136 -11.19 -9.06 13.74
N GLU A 137 -10.49 -8.09 14.37
CA GLU A 137 -10.72 -7.77 15.79
C GLU A 137 -11.91 -6.84 16.02
N GLY A 138 -12.58 -6.41 14.94
CA GLY A 138 -13.75 -5.55 15.03
C GLY A 138 -13.42 -4.07 15.22
N LEU A 139 -12.21 -3.68 14.88
CA LEU A 139 -11.79 -2.28 15.05
C LEU A 139 -12.09 -1.39 13.82
#